data_5e9a486cbbfd01b49145f0a7f178e2ee
#
_entry.id   5e9a486cbbfd01b49145f0a7f178e2ee
#
_cell.length_a   1.000
_cell.length_b   1.000
_cell.length_c   1.000
_cell.angle_alpha   90.00
_cell.angle_beta   90.00
_cell.angle_gamma   90.00
#
_symmetry.space_group_name_H-M   'P 1'
#
loop_
_entity.id
_entity.type
_entity.pdbx_description
1 polymer ?
#
loop_
_entity_poly.entity_id
_entity_poly.type
_entity_poly.pdbx_seq_one_letter_code
_entity_poly.pdbx_strand_id
1 'polypeptide(L)'
;MTAAAPRPVWLLQALFGWLHLALTAPSVYLWLGLPLVMRQHGWSGTAIGLFQLAGLPALIKFALAAPVEARSANGQPRYRAWALALCLAYAAVLLALGWQQLLAERLWLFGLAFAAALAATWADIPVSALAIRLLPASERMRAGGVRAAALSLGAIVGGGMMLLMQAKWGWRAPFLCLAGALALGALLLAWVVRHEPGEAPSPLLLPAPKAGLAAMVRGYGAQPGALRWTLVLVSYFPFIGAAWFYLKPLMLDHGFAPAQAALLAGMGGGVVAALAGAASPLLTRRLGTRRALPLYAGCNVAALALLAAVIAAGAPAPGLVAAVACVAAAMGASSACVFGLMMQFARPRWQAFDYGLQASLFAASRMLVPLAAGVALDAVGAAAMLTGLTVAAALAWVWALRCAGDGWASATA
;
A
#
# COMPACT_ATOMS: atom_id res chain seq x y z
N MET A 1 -21.29 -28.94 -19.11
CA MET A 1 -20.38 -27.79 -18.92
C MET A 1 -19.25 -28.27 -18.03
N THR A 2 -18.08 -28.52 -18.60
CA THR A 2 -16.87 -28.96 -17.90
C THR A 2 -16.44 -27.87 -16.93
N ALA A 3 -16.44 -28.17 -15.63
CA ALA A 3 -15.88 -27.29 -14.60
C ALA A 3 -14.43 -26.99 -14.98
N ALA A 4 -14.12 -25.72 -15.24
CA ALA A 4 -12.77 -25.30 -15.56
C ALA A 4 -11.84 -25.72 -14.42
N ALA A 5 -10.75 -26.43 -14.74
CA ALA A 5 -9.78 -26.88 -13.76
C ALA A 5 -9.33 -25.73 -12.86
N PRO A 6 -9.19 -25.95 -11.54
CA PRO A 6 -8.76 -24.90 -10.60
C PRO A 6 -7.38 -24.40 -11.03
N ARG A 7 -7.27 -23.07 -11.17
CA ARG A 7 -6.03 -22.42 -11.63
C ARG A 7 -4.94 -22.56 -10.58
N PRO A 8 -3.69 -22.70 -11.00
CA PRO A 8 -2.58 -22.82 -10.04
C PRO A 8 -2.46 -21.52 -9.23
N VAL A 9 -2.36 -21.68 -7.91
CA VAL A 9 -2.31 -20.55 -6.95
C VAL A 9 -1.16 -19.59 -7.26
N TRP A 10 -0.01 -20.11 -7.71
CA TRP A 10 1.13 -19.27 -8.08
C TRP A 10 0.82 -18.29 -9.21
N LEU A 11 0.00 -18.70 -10.18
CA LEU A 11 -0.42 -17.83 -11.30
C LEU A 11 -1.30 -16.68 -10.81
N LEU A 12 -2.23 -16.96 -9.87
CA LEU A 12 -3.04 -15.92 -9.24
C LEU A 12 -2.18 -14.96 -8.40
N GLN A 13 -1.22 -15.48 -7.64
CA GLN A 13 -0.28 -14.66 -6.88
C GLN A 13 0.56 -13.75 -7.79
N ALA A 14 1.07 -14.27 -8.91
CA ALA A 14 1.82 -13.49 -9.89
C ALA A 14 0.94 -12.42 -10.56
N LEU A 15 -0.31 -12.76 -10.94
CA LEU A 15 -1.27 -11.81 -11.50
C LEU A 15 -1.56 -10.66 -10.55
N PHE A 16 -1.88 -10.96 -9.28
CA PHE A 16 -2.16 -9.92 -8.29
C PHE A 16 -0.92 -9.12 -7.94
N GLY A 17 0.27 -9.74 -7.93
CA GLY A 17 1.54 -9.05 -7.77
C GLY A 17 1.77 -8.03 -8.90
N TRP A 18 1.55 -8.44 -10.15
CA TRP A 18 1.64 -7.53 -11.30
C TRP A 18 0.62 -6.38 -11.20
N LEU A 19 -0.65 -6.69 -10.90
CA LEU A 19 -1.69 -5.67 -10.78
C LEU A 19 -1.37 -4.66 -9.69
N HIS A 20 -0.92 -5.10 -8.51
CA HIS A 20 -0.52 -4.20 -7.44
C HIS A 20 0.70 -3.35 -7.81
N LEU A 21 1.69 -3.91 -8.52
CA LEU A 21 2.84 -3.16 -9.03
C LEU A 21 2.38 -2.11 -10.05
N ALA A 22 1.56 -2.51 -11.02
CA ALA A 22 1.05 -1.64 -12.08
C ALA A 22 0.14 -0.52 -11.56
N LEU A 23 -0.60 -0.75 -10.46
CA LEU A 23 -1.40 0.28 -9.78
C LEU A 23 -0.54 1.21 -8.93
N THR A 24 0.55 0.70 -8.32
CA THR A 24 1.38 1.47 -7.39
C THR A 24 2.40 2.35 -8.11
N ALA A 25 3.08 1.84 -9.14
CA ALA A 25 4.16 2.55 -9.81
C ALA A 25 3.74 3.93 -10.37
N PRO A 26 2.56 4.08 -11.04
CA PRO A 26 2.12 5.39 -11.49
C PRO A 26 1.83 6.35 -10.33
N SER A 27 1.22 5.85 -9.25
CA SER A 27 0.96 6.65 -8.05
C SER A 27 2.27 7.17 -7.45
N VAL A 28 3.28 6.31 -7.33
CA VAL A 28 4.59 6.74 -6.83
C VAL A 28 5.27 7.72 -7.78
N TYR A 29 5.18 7.54 -9.10
CA TYR A 29 5.71 8.49 -10.06
C TYR A 29 5.06 9.88 -9.91
N LEU A 30 3.73 9.94 -9.75
CA LEU A 30 3.02 11.20 -9.56
C LEU A 30 3.36 11.90 -8.23
N TRP A 31 3.53 11.12 -7.13
CA TRP A 31 3.69 11.71 -5.79
C TRP A 31 5.15 11.88 -5.35
N LEU A 32 6.08 11.13 -5.89
CA LEU A 32 7.51 11.23 -5.55
C LEU A 32 8.38 11.65 -6.73
N GLY A 33 8.06 11.19 -7.93
CA GLY A 33 8.83 11.49 -9.14
C GLY A 33 8.51 12.88 -9.68
N LEU A 34 7.25 13.13 -9.99
CA LEU A 34 6.81 14.36 -10.66
C LEU A 34 7.10 15.64 -9.85
N PRO A 35 7.00 15.69 -8.51
CA PRO A 35 7.41 16.85 -7.72
C PRO A 35 8.84 17.31 -7.97
N LEU A 36 9.77 16.39 -8.21
CA LEU A 36 11.15 16.73 -8.56
C LEU A 36 11.20 17.46 -9.90
N VAL A 37 10.48 16.97 -10.90
CA VAL A 37 10.37 17.60 -12.22
C VAL A 37 9.70 18.96 -12.13
N MET A 38 8.62 19.11 -11.34
CA MET A 38 7.97 20.38 -11.06
C MET A 38 8.97 21.40 -10.49
N ARG A 39 9.79 20.97 -9.52
CA ARG A 39 10.79 21.84 -8.91
C ARG A 39 11.84 22.33 -9.93
N GLN A 40 12.28 21.47 -10.81
CA GLN A 40 13.20 21.82 -11.92
C GLN A 40 12.59 22.85 -12.89
N HIS A 41 11.26 22.87 -13.01
CA HIS A 41 10.51 23.82 -13.83
C HIS A 41 10.00 25.05 -13.05
N GLY A 42 10.61 25.35 -11.90
CA GLY A 42 10.36 26.57 -11.13
C GLY A 42 9.07 26.58 -10.30
N TRP A 43 8.47 25.42 -10.03
CA TRP A 43 7.34 25.36 -9.11
C TRP A 43 7.78 25.68 -7.68
N SER A 44 6.98 26.51 -6.98
CA SER A 44 7.19 26.78 -5.55
C SER A 44 6.90 25.55 -4.69
N GLY A 45 7.52 25.46 -3.51
CA GLY A 45 7.22 24.40 -2.54
C GLY A 45 5.74 24.35 -2.17
N THR A 46 5.08 25.51 -2.03
CA THR A 46 3.64 25.60 -1.75
C THR A 46 2.80 24.99 -2.88
N ALA A 47 3.14 25.30 -4.15
CA ALA A 47 2.41 24.74 -5.29
C ALA A 47 2.57 23.22 -5.39
N ILE A 48 3.77 22.69 -5.10
CA ILE A 48 4.03 21.25 -5.02
C ILE A 48 3.28 20.62 -3.83
N GLY A 49 3.25 21.29 -2.68
CA GLY A 49 2.47 20.85 -1.52
C GLY A 49 0.96 20.77 -1.82
N LEU A 50 0.40 21.78 -2.49
CA LEU A 50 -0.99 21.78 -2.93
C LEU A 50 -1.27 20.65 -3.94
N PHE A 51 -0.33 20.36 -4.83
CA PHE A 51 -0.44 19.24 -5.76
C PHE A 51 -0.59 17.88 -5.04
N GLN A 52 0.02 17.70 -3.86
CA GLN A 52 -0.12 16.48 -3.08
C GLN A 52 -1.56 16.22 -2.60
N LEU A 53 -2.40 17.26 -2.51
CA LEU A 53 -3.81 17.11 -2.14
C LEU A 53 -4.60 16.31 -3.18
N ALA A 54 -4.10 16.18 -4.41
CA ALA A 54 -4.70 15.28 -5.39
C ALA A 54 -4.67 13.81 -4.95
N GLY A 55 -3.88 13.43 -3.93
CA GLY A 55 -3.84 12.09 -3.32
C GLY A 55 -4.95 11.80 -2.29
N LEU A 56 -5.77 12.77 -1.91
CA LEU A 56 -6.85 12.63 -0.92
C LEU A 56 -7.86 11.48 -1.19
N PRO A 57 -8.13 11.04 -2.44
CA PRO A 57 -9.02 9.91 -2.68
C PRO A 57 -8.66 8.65 -1.89
N ALA A 58 -7.38 8.45 -1.51
CA ALA A 58 -6.96 7.32 -0.70
C ALA A 58 -7.66 7.23 0.67
N LEU A 59 -8.08 8.36 1.26
CA LEU A 59 -8.76 8.43 2.55
C LEU A 59 -10.23 7.99 2.48
N ILE A 60 -10.88 8.16 1.33
CA ILE A 60 -12.31 7.84 1.12
C ILE A 60 -12.50 6.49 0.42
N LYS A 61 -11.50 5.63 0.42
CA LYS A 61 -11.52 4.34 -0.26
C LYS A 61 -12.72 3.47 0.17
N PHE A 62 -13.11 3.53 1.44
CA PHE A 62 -14.29 2.83 1.96
C PHE A 62 -15.59 3.27 1.27
N ALA A 63 -15.74 4.55 0.95
CA ALA A 63 -16.92 5.06 0.23
C ALA A 63 -16.93 4.60 -1.23
N LEU A 64 -15.76 4.58 -1.87
CA LEU A 64 -15.58 4.05 -3.23
C LEU A 64 -15.80 2.52 -3.30
N ALA A 65 -15.68 1.82 -2.19
CA ALA A 65 -15.94 0.38 -2.13
C ALA A 65 -17.44 0.04 -2.17
N ALA A 66 -18.32 0.93 -1.72
CA ALA A 66 -19.76 0.69 -1.67
C ALA A 66 -20.38 0.32 -3.04
N PRO A 67 -20.12 1.05 -4.15
CA PRO A 67 -20.61 0.67 -5.47
C PRO A 67 -19.97 -0.64 -5.99
N VAL A 68 -18.72 -0.92 -5.64
CA VAL A 68 -18.03 -2.17 -6.03
C VAL A 68 -18.64 -3.38 -5.34
N GLU A 69 -19.15 -3.19 -4.10
CA GLU A 69 -19.83 -4.22 -3.33
C GLU A 69 -21.28 -4.46 -3.83
N ALA A 70 -21.82 -3.53 -4.61
CA ALA A 70 -23.17 -3.65 -5.13
C ALA A 70 -23.33 -4.92 -5.96
N ARG A 71 -24.41 -5.66 -5.67
CA ARG A 71 -24.65 -6.97 -6.25
C ARG A 71 -25.37 -6.86 -7.58
N SER A 72 -24.97 -7.71 -8.51
CA SER A 72 -25.69 -7.95 -9.76
C SER A 72 -27.03 -8.68 -9.48
N ALA A 73 -27.86 -8.81 -10.52
CA ALA A 73 -29.08 -9.62 -10.50
C ALA A 73 -28.86 -11.05 -9.98
N ASN A 74 -27.66 -11.59 -10.14
CA ASN A 74 -27.26 -12.92 -9.64
C ASN A 74 -26.85 -12.94 -8.15
N GLY A 75 -27.04 -11.85 -7.42
CA GLY A 75 -26.72 -11.76 -5.99
C GLY A 75 -25.24 -11.66 -5.62
N GLN A 76 -24.35 -11.57 -6.62
CA GLN A 76 -22.88 -11.50 -6.42
C GLN A 76 -22.30 -10.17 -6.91
N PRO A 77 -21.28 -9.58 -6.21
CA PRO A 77 -20.54 -8.44 -6.73
C PRO A 77 -19.70 -8.84 -7.95
N ARG A 78 -19.55 -7.90 -8.90
CA ARG A 78 -18.78 -8.09 -10.15
C ARG A 78 -17.36 -7.51 -10.04
N TYR A 79 -16.54 -8.05 -9.16
CA TYR A 79 -15.20 -7.49 -8.92
C TYR A 79 -14.30 -7.52 -10.15
N ARG A 80 -14.39 -8.58 -10.98
CA ARG A 80 -13.62 -8.67 -12.24
C ARG A 80 -13.98 -7.53 -13.20
N ALA A 81 -15.26 -7.29 -13.43
CA ALA A 81 -15.70 -6.24 -14.34
C ALA A 81 -15.27 -4.86 -13.85
N TRP A 82 -15.41 -4.59 -12.55
CA TRP A 82 -14.93 -3.37 -11.93
C TRP A 82 -13.41 -3.22 -12.05
N ALA A 83 -12.63 -4.27 -11.77
CA ALA A 83 -11.17 -4.24 -11.88
C ALA A 83 -10.72 -3.94 -13.32
N LEU A 84 -11.32 -4.59 -14.32
CA LEU A 84 -11.01 -4.34 -15.72
C LEU A 84 -11.34 -2.90 -16.12
N ALA A 85 -12.56 -2.44 -15.85
CA ALA A 85 -13.00 -1.09 -16.21
C ALA A 85 -12.13 -0.01 -15.57
N LEU A 86 -11.82 -0.14 -14.27
CA LEU A 86 -11.04 0.85 -13.54
C LEU A 86 -9.54 0.82 -13.89
N CYS A 87 -8.96 -0.35 -14.18
CA CYS A 87 -7.58 -0.42 -14.68
C CYS A 87 -7.46 0.24 -16.06
N LEU A 88 -8.43 0.03 -16.95
CA LEU A 88 -8.46 0.68 -18.27
C LEU A 88 -8.73 2.18 -18.15
N ALA A 89 -9.64 2.61 -17.26
CA ALA A 89 -9.87 4.02 -16.98
C ALA A 89 -8.60 4.71 -16.44
N TYR A 90 -7.89 4.04 -15.53
CA TYR A 90 -6.62 4.57 -15.02
C TYR A 90 -5.56 4.67 -16.13
N ALA A 91 -5.44 3.64 -16.98
CA ALA A 91 -4.55 3.69 -18.13
C ALA A 91 -4.90 4.86 -19.07
N ALA A 92 -6.19 5.10 -19.33
CA ALA A 92 -6.64 6.22 -20.15
C ALA A 92 -6.28 7.59 -19.55
N VAL A 93 -6.43 7.76 -18.23
CA VAL A 93 -6.02 8.98 -17.53
C VAL A 93 -4.50 9.18 -17.60
N LEU A 94 -3.70 8.11 -17.47
CA LEU A 94 -2.24 8.20 -17.65
C LEU A 94 -1.86 8.58 -19.08
N LEU A 95 -2.55 8.05 -20.09
CA LEU A 95 -2.36 8.47 -21.47
C LEU A 95 -2.70 9.95 -21.69
N ALA A 96 -3.78 10.44 -21.07
CA ALA A 96 -4.14 11.85 -21.10
C ALA A 96 -3.06 12.74 -20.44
N LEU A 97 -2.50 12.32 -19.29
CA LEU A 97 -1.36 12.99 -18.65
C LEU A 97 -0.11 13.02 -19.53
N GLY A 98 0.12 11.96 -20.30
CA GLY A 98 1.26 11.84 -21.20
C GLY A 98 1.06 12.52 -22.56
N TRP A 99 -0.17 12.91 -22.92
CA TRP A 99 -0.47 13.44 -24.26
C TRP A 99 0.32 14.69 -24.61
N GLN A 100 0.41 15.63 -23.67
CA GLN A 100 1.20 16.85 -23.77
C GLN A 100 1.83 17.20 -22.44
N GLN A 101 2.88 18.04 -22.47
CA GLN A 101 3.54 18.50 -21.26
C GLN A 101 2.66 19.52 -20.53
N LEU A 102 2.12 19.13 -19.38
CA LEU A 102 1.17 19.92 -18.59
C LEU A 102 1.82 20.76 -17.47
N LEU A 103 3.15 20.87 -17.44
CA LEU A 103 3.86 21.59 -16.36
C LEU A 103 3.52 23.08 -16.30
N ALA A 104 3.17 23.70 -17.41
CA ALA A 104 2.68 25.08 -17.47
C ALA A 104 1.19 25.20 -17.09
N GLU A 105 0.41 24.13 -17.26
CA GLU A 105 -1.03 24.10 -17.09
C GLU A 105 -1.43 23.48 -15.75
N ARG A 106 -1.17 24.18 -14.65
CA ARG A 106 -1.26 23.66 -13.27
C ARG A 106 -2.61 23.06 -12.92
N LEU A 107 -3.72 23.66 -13.35
CA LEU A 107 -5.08 23.18 -13.08
C LEU A 107 -5.37 21.85 -13.80
N TRP A 108 -4.98 21.74 -15.07
CA TRP A 108 -5.15 20.52 -15.84
C TRP A 108 -4.29 19.39 -15.28
N LEU A 109 -3.02 19.69 -14.93
CA LEU A 109 -2.14 18.73 -14.30
C LEU A 109 -2.70 18.23 -12.97
N PHE A 110 -3.19 19.16 -12.11
CA PHE A 110 -3.83 18.79 -10.84
C PHE A 110 -5.09 17.95 -11.06
N GLY A 111 -5.98 18.37 -11.98
CA GLY A 111 -7.23 17.67 -12.27
C GLY A 111 -6.99 16.24 -12.79
N LEU A 112 -6.05 16.06 -13.71
CA LEU A 112 -5.70 14.73 -14.22
C LEU A 112 -4.95 13.89 -13.18
N ALA A 113 -4.10 14.49 -12.34
CA ALA A 113 -3.45 13.79 -11.22
C ALA A 113 -4.47 13.33 -10.17
N PHE A 114 -5.47 14.17 -9.85
CA PHE A 114 -6.58 13.80 -8.99
C PHE A 114 -7.42 12.65 -9.59
N ALA A 115 -7.74 12.72 -10.88
CA ALA A 115 -8.44 11.66 -11.59
C ALA A 115 -7.61 10.35 -11.59
N ALA A 116 -6.30 10.44 -11.77
CA ALA A 116 -5.38 9.30 -11.67
C ALA A 116 -5.38 8.69 -10.27
N ALA A 117 -5.29 9.52 -9.23
CA ALA A 117 -5.35 9.07 -7.83
C ALA A 117 -6.70 8.41 -7.48
N LEU A 118 -7.79 8.99 -7.97
CA LEU A 118 -9.13 8.44 -7.81
C LEU A 118 -9.23 7.08 -8.52
N ALA A 119 -8.80 6.98 -9.77
CA ALA A 119 -8.82 5.74 -10.54
C ALA A 119 -7.94 4.66 -9.91
N ALA A 120 -6.71 5.00 -9.47
CA ALA A 120 -5.79 4.11 -8.77
C ALA A 120 -6.41 3.56 -7.47
N THR A 121 -6.95 4.47 -6.65
CA THR A 121 -7.58 4.12 -5.37
C THR A 121 -8.79 3.23 -5.58
N TRP A 122 -9.60 3.55 -6.58
CA TRP A 122 -10.81 2.79 -6.87
C TRP A 122 -10.49 1.43 -7.49
N ALA A 123 -9.52 1.35 -8.42
CA ALA A 123 -9.10 0.09 -9.05
C ALA A 123 -8.48 -0.91 -8.04
N ASP A 124 -7.76 -0.42 -7.03
CA ASP A 124 -7.16 -1.27 -6.00
C ASP A 124 -8.22 -2.01 -5.15
N ILE A 125 -9.45 -1.48 -5.04
CA ILE A 125 -10.54 -2.10 -4.28
C ILE A 125 -10.99 -3.43 -4.90
N PRO A 126 -11.48 -3.48 -6.16
CA PRO A 126 -11.93 -4.73 -6.75
C PRO A 126 -10.78 -5.71 -7.00
N VAL A 127 -9.56 -5.24 -7.26
CA VAL A 127 -8.37 -6.08 -7.38
C VAL A 127 -8.08 -6.80 -6.07
N SER A 128 -8.11 -6.10 -4.94
CA SER A 128 -7.90 -6.68 -3.62
C SER A 128 -9.05 -7.61 -3.21
N ALA A 129 -10.30 -7.22 -3.48
CA ALA A 129 -11.47 -8.05 -3.20
C ALA A 129 -11.46 -9.35 -4.03
N LEU A 130 -11.04 -9.26 -5.29
CA LEU A 130 -10.89 -10.42 -6.16
C LEU A 130 -9.77 -11.37 -5.66
N ALA A 131 -8.66 -10.81 -5.16
CA ALA A 131 -7.61 -11.60 -4.53
C ALA A 131 -8.13 -12.36 -3.30
N ILE A 132 -8.91 -11.70 -2.43
CA ILE A 132 -9.53 -12.33 -1.25
C ILE A 132 -10.50 -13.45 -1.66
N ARG A 133 -11.24 -13.26 -2.76
CA ARG A 133 -12.24 -14.24 -3.26
C ARG A 133 -11.59 -15.45 -3.93
N LEU A 134 -10.53 -15.24 -4.72
CA LEU A 134 -9.92 -16.29 -5.54
C LEU A 134 -8.83 -17.07 -4.83
N LEU A 135 -8.19 -16.47 -3.82
CA LEU A 135 -7.11 -17.13 -3.07
C LEU A 135 -7.68 -17.86 -1.84
N PRO A 136 -7.25 -19.10 -1.59
CA PRO A 136 -7.56 -19.81 -0.35
C PRO A 136 -7.13 -19.00 0.88
N ALA A 137 -7.81 -19.17 2.00
CA ALA A 137 -7.50 -18.45 3.24
C ALA A 137 -6.03 -18.66 3.67
N SER A 138 -5.49 -19.86 3.49
CA SER A 138 -4.08 -20.22 3.76
C SER A 138 -3.06 -19.43 2.92
N GLU A 139 -3.47 -18.88 1.77
CA GLU A 139 -2.59 -18.13 0.85
C GLU A 139 -2.72 -16.61 0.99
N ARG A 140 -3.64 -16.10 1.80
CA ARG A 140 -3.85 -14.65 1.98
C ARG A 140 -2.65 -13.95 2.61
N MET A 141 -1.95 -14.60 3.54
CA MET A 141 -0.71 -14.06 4.09
C MET A 141 0.38 -13.91 3.03
N ARG A 142 0.49 -14.89 2.11
CA ARG A 142 1.40 -14.80 0.96
C ARG A 142 1.00 -13.68 0.01
N ALA A 143 -0.30 -13.50 -0.25
CA ALA A 143 -0.79 -12.37 -1.05
C ALA A 143 -0.45 -11.03 -0.41
N GLY A 144 -0.51 -10.91 0.92
CA GLY A 144 -0.03 -9.74 1.66
C GLY A 144 1.45 -9.46 1.43
N GLY A 145 2.30 -10.50 1.44
CA GLY A 145 3.73 -10.39 1.12
C GLY A 145 3.98 -9.96 -0.33
N VAL A 146 3.27 -10.56 -1.28
CA VAL A 146 3.33 -10.19 -2.70
C VAL A 146 2.92 -8.72 -2.90
N ARG A 147 1.88 -8.27 -2.20
CA ARG A 147 1.45 -6.85 -2.23
C ARG A 147 2.51 -5.93 -1.63
N ALA A 148 3.12 -6.28 -0.50
CA ALA A 148 4.17 -5.49 0.13
C ALA A 148 5.41 -5.37 -0.78
N ALA A 149 5.81 -6.48 -1.40
CA ALA A 149 6.88 -6.48 -2.39
C ALA A 149 6.55 -5.62 -3.61
N ALA A 150 5.33 -5.73 -4.14
CA ALA A 150 4.85 -4.91 -5.25
C ALA A 150 4.84 -3.42 -4.92
N LEU A 151 4.48 -3.04 -3.69
CA LEU A 151 4.53 -1.66 -3.21
C LEU A 151 5.97 -1.12 -3.20
N SER A 152 6.91 -1.90 -2.67
CA SER A 152 8.33 -1.53 -2.61
C SER A 152 8.97 -1.45 -4.00
N LEU A 153 8.69 -2.42 -4.88
CA LEU A 153 9.11 -2.40 -6.28
C LEU A 153 8.47 -1.23 -7.04
N GLY A 154 7.20 -0.93 -6.78
CA GLY A 154 6.50 0.21 -7.34
C GLY A 154 7.15 1.55 -6.96
N ALA A 155 7.71 1.64 -5.74
CA ALA A 155 8.49 2.80 -5.33
C ALA A 155 9.80 2.96 -6.11
N ILE A 156 10.49 1.86 -6.42
CA ILE A 156 11.70 1.87 -7.25
C ILE A 156 11.35 2.23 -8.69
N VAL A 157 10.34 1.58 -9.26
CA VAL A 157 9.93 1.81 -10.66
C VAL A 157 9.40 3.23 -10.83
N GLY A 158 8.39 3.63 -10.04
CA GLY A 158 7.76 4.94 -10.16
C GLY A 158 8.66 6.10 -9.72
N GLY A 159 9.36 5.94 -8.59
CA GLY A 159 10.20 7.00 -8.03
C GLY A 159 11.61 7.10 -8.64
N GLY A 160 12.07 6.08 -9.35
CA GLY A 160 13.42 6.04 -9.92
C GLY A 160 13.40 5.81 -11.43
N MET A 161 13.00 4.60 -11.88
CA MET A 161 13.08 4.23 -13.31
C MET A 161 12.27 5.17 -14.21
N MET A 162 11.07 5.59 -13.78
CA MET A 162 10.25 6.49 -14.58
C MET A 162 10.85 7.89 -14.71
N LEU A 163 11.58 8.36 -13.71
CA LEU A 163 12.34 9.62 -13.80
C LEU A 163 13.48 9.53 -14.79
N LEU A 164 14.24 8.43 -14.76
CA LEU A 164 15.31 8.17 -15.74
C LEU A 164 14.73 8.07 -17.16
N MET A 165 13.60 7.40 -17.29
CA MET A 165 12.88 7.29 -18.57
C MET A 165 12.43 8.67 -19.07
N GLN A 166 11.90 9.51 -18.18
CA GLN A 166 11.51 10.87 -18.54
C GLN A 166 12.70 11.73 -18.97
N ALA A 167 13.82 11.64 -18.24
CA ALA A 167 15.03 12.38 -18.59
C ALA A 167 15.62 11.98 -19.95
N LYS A 168 15.51 10.69 -20.33
CA LYS A 168 16.07 10.17 -21.57
C LYS A 168 15.12 10.27 -22.78
N TRP A 169 13.82 10.02 -22.56
CA TRP A 169 12.83 9.89 -23.64
C TRP A 169 11.68 10.91 -23.54
N GLY A 170 11.79 11.88 -22.63
CA GLY A 170 10.86 12.98 -22.49
C GLY A 170 9.59 12.63 -21.72
N TRP A 171 8.69 13.64 -21.65
CA TRP A 171 7.47 13.62 -20.82
C TRP A 171 6.56 12.42 -21.05
N ARG A 172 6.35 12.02 -22.30
CA ARG A 172 5.36 11.00 -22.67
C ARG A 172 5.76 9.58 -22.27
N ALA A 173 7.06 9.29 -22.26
CA ALA A 173 7.57 7.93 -22.13
C ALA A 173 7.14 7.22 -20.82
N PRO A 174 7.25 7.82 -19.62
CA PRO A 174 6.78 7.19 -18.39
C PRO A 174 5.30 6.86 -18.42
N PHE A 175 4.46 7.78 -18.90
CA PHE A 175 3.02 7.58 -18.92
C PHE A 175 2.59 6.47 -19.87
N LEU A 176 3.21 6.38 -21.05
CA LEU A 176 2.98 5.28 -22.00
C LEU A 176 3.38 3.93 -21.40
N CYS A 177 4.55 3.86 -20.76
CA CYS A 177 5.02 2.64 -20.10
C CYS A 177 4.07 2.20 -18.98
N LEU A 178 3.67 3.12 -18.10
CA LEU A 178 2.79 2.85 -16.97
C LEU A 178 1.37 2.48 -17.43
N ALA A 179 0.83 3.16 -18.44
CA ALA A 179 -0.46 2.82 -19.03
C ALA A 179 -0.42 1.44 -19.72
N GLY A 180 0.68 1.13 -20.41
CA GLY A 180 0.90 -0.19 -21.01
C GLY A 180 0.98 -1.31 -19.98
N ALA A 181 1.63 -1.07 -18.83
CA ALA A 181 1.68 -2.02 -17.72
C ALA A 181 0.30 -2.31 -17.11
N LEU A 182 -0.55 -1.27 -16.98
CA LEU A 182 -1.94 -1.42 -16.54
C LEU A 182 -2.80 -2.16 -17.57
N ALA A 183 -2.69 -1.82 -18.85
CA ALA A 183 -3.40 -2.50 -19.93
C ALA A 183 -3.01 -3.98 -20.00
N LEU A 184 -1.72 -4.30 -19.88
CA LEU A 184 -1.25 -5.68 -19.80
C LEU A 184 -1.85 -6.39 -18.56
N GLY A 185 -1.89 -5.73 -17.41
CA GLY A 185 -2.52 -6.28 -16.20
C GLY A 185 -4.00 -6.57 -16.40
N ALA A 186 -4.74 -5.68 -17.08
CA ALA A 186 -6.14 -5.89 -17.41
C ALA A 186 -6.31 -7.06 -18.40
N LEU A 187 -5.47 -7.17 -19.42
CA LEU A 187 -5.48 -8.31 -20.37
C LEU A 187 -5.19 -9.63 -19.66
N LEU A 188 -4.16 -9.68 -18.81
CA LEU A 188 -3.84 -10.86 -18.01
C LEU A 188 -4.99 -11.24 -17.08
N LEU A 189 -5.62 -10.25 -16.43
CA LEU A 189 -6.80 -10.48 -15.61
C LEU A 189 -7.97 -11.06 -16.42
N ALA A 190 -8.24 -10.50 -17.59
CA ALA A 190 -9.30 -11.00 -18.47
C ALA A 190 -9.04 -12.43 -18.95
N TRP A 191 -7.77 -12.76 -19.22
CA TRP A 191 -7.37 -14.09 -19.69
C TRP A 191 -7.31 -15.12 -18.57
N VAL A 192 -6.71 -14.75 -17.42
CA VAL A 192 -6.54 -15.64 -16.27
C VAL A 192 -7.87 -15.85 -15.55
N VAL A 193 -8.66 -14.83 -15.32
CA VAL A 193 -9.95 -14.92 -14.60
C VAL A 193 -11.09 -14.79 -15.58
N ARG A 194 -11.42 -15.87 -16.29
CA ARG A 194 -12.51 -15.86 -17.28
C ARG A 194 -13.89 -15.75 -16.64
N HIS A 195 -14.10 -16.45 -15.53
CA HIS A 195 -15.33 -16.47 -14.76
C HIS A 195 -15.02 -16.31 -13.27
N GLU A 196 -15.84 -15.54 -12.57
CA GLU A 196 -15.74 -15.46 -11.10
C GLU A 196 -16.48 -16.67 -10.47
N PRO A 197 -15.94 -17.27 -9.38
CA PRO A 197 -16.67 -18.26 -8.62
C PRO A 197 -17.99 -17.66 -8.10
N GLY A 198 -19.11 -18.34 -8.32
CA GLY A 198 -20.43 -17.87 -7.90
C GLY A 198 -21.23 -17.10 -8.97
N GLU A 199 -20.76 -17.00 -10.22
CA GLU A 199 -21.59 -16.51 -11.35
C GLU A 199 -22.80 -17.42 -11.64
N ALA A 200 -22.76 -18.67 -11.18
CA ALA A 200 -23.95 -19.55 -11.23
C ALA A 200 -25.00 -19.09 -10.21
N PRO A 201 -26.29 -19.05 -10.56
CA PRO A 201 -27.36 -18.70 -9.64
C PRO A 201 -27.36 -19.68 -8.45
N SER A 202 -27.09 -19.21 -7.27
CA SER A 202 -27.29 -20.02 -6.06
C SER A 202 -28.71 -19.74 -5.54
N PRO A 203 -29.58 -20.73 -5.55
CA PRO A 203 -31.00 -20.54 -5.15
C PRO A 203 -31.19 -20.16 -3.65
N LEU A 204 -30.11 -20.24 -2.87
CA LEU A 204 -30.15 -20.04 -1.41
C LEU A 204 -29.70 -18.66 -0.93
N LEU A 205 -29.27 -17.76 -1.81
CA LEU A 205 -28.88 -16.41 -1.39
C LEU A 205 -30.03 -15.45 -1.63
N LEU A 206 -30.81 -15.21 -0.57
CA LEU A 206 -31.76 -14.09 -0.52
C LEU A 206 -31.01 -12.80 -0.97
N PRO A 207 -31.66 -11.93 -1.78
CA PRO A 207 -31.10 -10.63 -2.12
C PRO A 207 -30.70 -9.93 -0.83
N ALA A 208 -29.40 -9.63 -0.65
CA ALA A 208 -29.04 -8.88 0.53
C ALA A 208 -29.67 -7.49 0.43
N PRO A 209 -30.29 -6.99 1.51
CA PRO A 209 -30.82 -5.64 1.53
C PRO A 209 -29.72 -4.67 1.09
N LYS A 210 -30.08 -3.63 0.34
CA LYS A 210 -29.17 -2.53 -0.01
C LYS A 210 -28.74 -1.89 1.32
N ALA A 211 -27.65 -2.39 1.89
CA ALA A 211 -27.12 -1.87 3.13
C ALA A 211 -26.51 -0.50 2.87
N GLY A 212 -27.01 0.53 3.52
CA GLY A 212 -26.38 1.85 3.48
C GLY A 212 -24.97 1.81 4.11
N LEU A 213 -24.14 2.77 3.76
CA LEU A 213 -22.75 2.88 4.22
C LEU A 213 -22.60 2.75 5.75
N ALA A 214 -23.51 3.40 6.50
CA ALA A 214 -23.53 3.31 7.97
C ALA A 214 -23.78 1.89 8.50
N ALA A 215 -24.61 1.11 7.80
CA ALA A 215 -24.88 -0.29 8.17
C ALA A 215 -23.65 -1.17 7.89
N MET A 216 -22.92 -0.91 6.80
CA MET A 216 -21.68 -1.63 6.47
C MET A 216 -20.60 -1.36 7.52
N VAL A 217 -20.42 -0.08 7.93
CA VAL A 217 -19.47 0.32 9.00
C VAL A 217 -19.86 -0.31 10.34
N ARG A 218 -21.13 -0.23 10.73
CA ARG A 218 -21.61 -0.87 11.97
C ARG A 218 -21.37 -2.37 11.95
N GLY A 219 -21.68 -3.03 10.83
CA GLY A 219 -21.44 -4.45 10.66
C GLY A 219 -19.96 -4.84 10.73
N TYR A 220 -19.04 -3.99 10.23
CA TYR A 220 -17.59 -4.17 10.42
C TYR A 220 -17.22 -4.09 11.91
N GLY A 221 -17.66 -3.04 12.60
CA GLY A 221 -17.40 -2.84 14.03
C GLY A 221 -18.00 -3.91 14.95
N ALA A 222 -19.06 -4.58 14.51
CA ALA A 222 -19.69 -5.66 15.26
C ALA A 222 -18.95 -7.01 15.15
N GLN A 223 -17.92 -7.13 14.30
CA GLN A 223 -17.12 -8.35 14.21
C GLN A 223 -16.34 -8.59 15.51
N PRO A 224 -16.22 -9.85 15.98
CA PRO A 224 -15.35 -10.17 17.09
C PRO A 224 -13.93 -9.66 16.86
N GLY A 225 -13.40 -8.86 17.80
CA GLY A 225 -12.07 -8.32 17.71
C GLY A 225 -11.87 -7.12 16.75
N ALA A 226 -12.94 -6.56 16.15
CA ALA A 226 -12.84 -5.43 15.20
C ALA A 226 -12.09 -4.23 15.77
N LEU A 227 -12.41 -3.81 17.00
CA LEU A 227 -11.73 -2.70 17.65
C LEU A 227 -10.24 -3.00 17.88
N ARG A 228 -9.93 -4.20 18.36
CA ARG A 228 -8.54 -4.63 18.62
C ARG A 228 -7.73 -4.64 17.33
N TRP A 229 -8.30 -5.22 16.27
CA TRP A 229 -7.66 -5.24 14.97
C TRP A 229 -7.48 -3.83 14.40
N THR A 230 -8.50 -2.98 14.49
CA THR A 230 -8.42 -1.59 14.01
C THR A 230 -7.32 -0.82 14.73
N LEU A 231 -7.18 -0.96 16.04
CA LEU A 231 -6.11 -0.33 16.81
C LEU A 231 -4.72 -0.85 16.39
N VAL A 232 -4.57 -2.16 16.16
CA VAL A 232 -3.34 -2.72 15.59
C VAL A 232 -3.08 -2.10 14.21
N LEU A 233 -4.05 -2.10 13.33
CA LEU A 233 -3.92 -1.62 11.94
C LEU A 233 -3.41 -0.17 11.87
N VAL A 234 -3.97 0.72 12.70
CA VAL A 234 -3.62 2.15 12.67
C VAL A 234 -2.34 2.50 13.44
N SER A 235 -1.86 1.62 14.33
CA SER A 235 -0.66 1.86 15.15
C SER A 235 0.56 1.05 14.76
N TYR A 236 0.39 -0.04 14.03
CA TYR A 236 1.44 -1.03 13.78
C TYR A 236 2.54 -0.57 12.82
N PHE A 237 2.16 0.15 11.78
CA PHE A 237 3.05 0.52 10.69
C PHE A 237 3.45 2.00 10.66
N PRO A 238 2.61 2.98 11.09
CA PRO A 238 2.82 4.37 10.71
C PRO A 238 4.09 4.97 11.30
N PHE A 239 4.57 4.49 12.45
CA PHE A 239 5.77 5.02 13.10
C PHE A 239 7.05 4.67 12.32
N ILE A 240 7.20 3.42 11.87
CA ILE A 240 8.33 3.04 11.03
C ILE A 240 8.19 3.66 9.63
N GLY A 241 6.97 3.81 9.12
CA GLY A 241 6.68 4.51 7.88
C GLY A 241 7.05 6.00 7.95
N ALA A 242 6.83 6.66 9.09
CA ALA A 242 7.25 8.04 9.30
C ALA A 242 8.77 8.18 9.33
N ALA A 243 9.47 7.31 10.06
CA ALA A 243 10.94 7.29 10.04
C ALA A 243 11.48 7.08 8.61
N TRP A 244 10.88 6.17 7.84
CA TRP A 244 11.24 5.96 6.43
C TRP A 244 11.04 7.21 5.57
N PHE A 245 9.98 7.97 5.81
CA PHE A 245 9.69 9.20 5.07
C PHE A 245 10.79 10.25 5.28
N TYR A 246 11.27 10.41 6.52
CA TYR A 246 12.33 11.37 6.87
C TYR A 246 13.76 10.85 6.67
N LEU A 247 13.93 9.58 6.28
CA LEU A 247 15.23 8.95 6.22
C LEU A 247 16.20 9.64 5.24
N LYS A 248 15.72 10.06 4.06
CA LYS A 248 16.56 10.77 3.07
C LYS A 248 17.02 12.13 3.60
N PRO A 249 16.16 13.02 4.11
CA PRO A 249 16.58 14.24 4.78
C PRO A 249 17.62 13.98 5.88
N LEU A 250 17.38 13.00 6.76
CA LEU A 250 18.32 12.65 7.82
C LEU A 250 19.69 12.19 7.30
N MET A 251 19.74 11.46 6.18
CA MET A 251 21.01 11.09 5.54
C MET A 251 21.74 12.32 4.98
N LEU A 252 21.03 13.28 4.40
CA LEU A 252 21.62 14.53 3.91
C LEU A 252 22.24 15.33 5.08
N ASP A 253 21.54 15.43 6.20
CA ASP A 253 22.00 16.11 7.42
C ASP A 253 23.28 15.44 8.00
N HIS A 254 23.48 14.14 7.72
CA HIS A 254 24.67 13.37 8.10
C HIS A 254 25.75 13.32 7.00
N GLY A 255 25.69 14.24 6.03
CA GLY A 255 26.75 14.43 5.02
C GLY A 255 26.70 13.50 3.82
N PHE A 256 25.64 12.69 3.64
CA PHE A 256 25.51 11.90 2.41
C PHE A 256 25.16 12.80 1.23
N ALA A 257 25.77 12.56 0.08
CA ALA A 257 25.37 13.23 -1.14
C ALA A 257 23.93 12.82 -1.53
N PRO A 258 23.13 13.71 -2.15
CA PRO A 258 21.75 13.41 -2.55
C PRO A 258 21.62 12.12 -3.40
N ALA A 259 22.57 11.87 -4.30
CA ALA A 259 22.60 10.66 -5.11
C ALA A 259 22.84 9.40 -4.27
N GLN A 260 23.69 9.46 -3.25
CA GLN A 260 23.95 8.35 -2.33
C GLN A 260 22.72 8.06 -1.46
N ALA A 261 22.06 9.08 -0.89
CA ALA A 261 20.84 8.92 -0.12
C ALA A 261 19.71 8.32 -0.98
N ALA A 262 19.56 8.76 -2.23
CA ALA A 262 18.61 8.21 -3.17
C ALA A 262 18.90 6.73 -3.52
N LEU A 263 20.18 6.39 -3.75
CA LEU A 263 20.59 5.02 -4.06
C LEU A 263 20.40 4.10 -2.85
N LEU A 264 20.91 4.48 -1.68
CA LEU A 264 20.91 3.62 -0.48
C LEU A 264 19.52 3.48 0.12
N ALA A 265 18.85 4.59 0.45
CA ALA A 265 17.50 4.54 1.04
C ALA A 265 16.42 4.27 -0.02
N GLY A 266 16.51 4.88 -1.21
CA GLY A 266 15.48 4.70 -2.24
C GLY A 266 15.54 3.33 -2.89
N MET A 267 16.62 3.03 -3.64
CA MET A 267 16.72 1.77 -4.39
C MET A 267 17.11 0.60 -3.48
N GLY A 268 18.21 0.72 -2.74
CA GLY A 268 18.70 -0.35 -1.87
C GLY A 268 17.70 -0.72 -0.79
N GLY A 269 17.20 0.27 -0.06
CA GLY A 269 16.17 0.05 0.94
C GLY A 269 14.86 -0.47 0.35
N GLY A 270 14.47 -0.02 -0.84
CA GLY A 270 13.31 -0.55 -1.55
C GLY A 270 13.46 -2.04 -1.90
N VAL A 271 14.65 -2.47 -2.34
CA VAL A 271 14.96 -3.89 -2.61
C VAL A 271 14.91 -4.70 -1.31
N VAL A 272 15.55 -4.22 -0.23
CA VAL A 272 15.54 -4.90 1.07
C VAL A 272 14.10 -5.04 1.59
N ALA A 273 13.29 -3.98 1.51
CA ALA A 273 11.88 -4.02 1.92
C ALA A 273 11.06 -5.00 1.07
N ALA A 274 11.30 -5.04 -0.26
CA ALA A 274 10.63 -5.99 -1.15
C ALA A 274 10.96 -7.44 -0.81
N LEU A 275 12.24 -7.75 -0.59
CA LEU A 275 12.70 -9.10 -0.21
C LEU A 275 12.18 -9.51 1.16
N ALA A 276 12.23 -8.62 2.16
CA ALA A 276 11.69 -8.88 3.49
C ALA A 276 10.17 -9.10 3.46
N GLY A 277 9.44 -8.27 2.68
CA GLY A 277 8.01 -8.42 2.47
C GLY A 277 7.64 -9.74 1.79
N ALA A 278 8.37 -10.16 0.77
CA ALA A 278 8.17 -11.43 0.08
C ALA A 278 8.52 -12.65 0.95
N ALA A 279 9.54 -12.53 1.82
CA ALA A 279 9.99 -13.60 2.69
C ALA A 279 9.16 -13.75 3.97
N SER A 280 8.59 -12.67 4.50
CA SER A 280 7.89 -12.68 5.79
C SER A 280 6.73 -13.67 5.88
N PRO A 281 5.93 -13.96 4.83
CA PRO A 281 4.89 -14.98 4.87
C PRO A 281 5.41 -16.38 5.14
N LEU A 282 6.65 -16.70 4.72
CA LEU A 282 7.28 -18.00 5.00
C LEU A 282 7.54 -18.17 6.50
N LEU A 283 8.04 -17.11 7.14
CA LEU A 283 8.24 -17.09 8.59
C LEU A 283 6.90 -17.11 9.34
N THR A 284 5.92 -16.33 8.85
CA THR A 284 4.56 -16.32 9.43
C THR A 284 3.89 -17.69 9.37
N ARG A 285 4.08 -18.47 8.29
CA ARG A 285 3.57 -19.85 8.18
C ARG A 285 4.21 -20.78 9.21
N ARG A 286 5.51 -20.62 9.52
CA ARG A 286 6.21 -21.45 10.51
C ARG A 286 5.83 -21.10 11.95
N LEU A 287 5.72 -19.83 12.27
CA LEU A 287 5.47 -19.33 13.63
C LEU A 287 3.97 -19.27 13.99
N GLY A 288 3.11 -19.20 12.98
CA GLY A 288 1.71 -18.80 13.12
C GLY A 288 1.57 -17.28 13.28
N THR A 289 0.44 -16.73 12.86
CA THR A 289 0.14 -15.29 12.93
C THR A 289 0.25 -14.73 14.35
N ARG A 290 -0.15 -15.53 15.34
CA ARG A 290 -0.09 -15.18 16.76
C ARG A 290 1.31 -14.78 17.25
N ARG A 291 2.37 -15.47 16.76
CA ARG A 291 3.76 -15.15 17.12
C ARG A 291 4.41 -14.18 16.15
N ALA A 292 4.04 -14.24 14.87
CA ALA A 292 4.63 -13.42 13.83
C ALA A 292 4.25 -11.92 13.99
N LEU A 293 2.99 -11.63 14.37
CA LEU A 293 2.53 -10.26 14.56
C LEU A 293 3.37 -9.49 15.60
N PRO A 294 3.51 -9.94 16.86
CA PRO A 294 4.35 -9.25 17.83
C PRO A 294 5.85 -9.30 17.48
N LEU A 295 6.32 -10.35 16.80
CA LEU A 295 7.72 -10.42 16.36
C LEU A 295 8.05 -9.27 15.41
N TYR A 296 7.26 -9.05 14.37
CA TYR A 296 7.52 -7.96 13.41
C TYR A 296 7.32 -6.58 14.05
N ALA A 297 6.38 -6.44 15.01
CA ALA A 297 6.27 -5.20 15.79
C ALA A 297 7.53 -4.94 16.61
N GLY A 298 8.10 -5.98 17.25
CA GLY A 298 9.37 -5.88 17.96
C GLY A 298 10.54 -5.53 17.03
N CYS A 299 10.57 -6.09 15.81
CA CYS A 299 11.54 -5.69 14.79
C CYS A 299 11.42 -4.20 14.40
N ASN A 300 10.19 -3.66 14.31
CA ASN A 300 9.99 -2.23 14.09
C ASN A 300 10.60 -1.39 15.22
N VAL A 301 10.34 -1.78 16.46
CA VAL A 301 10.91 -1.08 17.65
C VAL A 301 12.43 -1.13 17.63
N ALA A 302 13.01 -2.33 17.41
CA ALA A 302 14.46 -2.49 17.37
C ALA A 302 15.12 -1.67 16.25
N ALA A 303 14.52 -1.67 15.05
CA ALA A 303 15.03 -0.90 13.92
C ALA A 303 14.96 0.62 14.17
N LEU A 304 13.86 1.11 14.75
CA LEU A 304 13.70 2.52 15.13
C LEU A 304 14.66 2.92 16.25
N ALA A 305 14.84 2.07 17.29
CA ALA A 305 15.78 2.32 18.37
C ALA A 305 17.22 2.36 17.85
N LEU A 306 17.59 1.44 16.94
CA LEU A 306 18.91 1.46 16.30
C LEU A 306 19.11 2.75 15.50
N LEU A 307 18.13 3.17 14.70
CA LEU A 307 18.22 4.40 13.91
C LEU A 307 18.34 5.63 14.84
N ALA A 308 17.54 5.70 15.91
CA ALA A 308 17.61 6.78 16.88
C ALA A 308 18.97 6.84 17.58
N ALA A 309 19.53 5.70 17.98
CA ALA A 309 20.84 5.62 18.62
C ALA A 309 21.97 6.05 17.66
N VAL A 310 21.92 5.58 16.40
CA VAL A 310 22.92 5.94 15.37
C VAL A 310 22.90 7.45 15.10
N ILE A 311 21.72 8.04 14.99
CA ILE A 311 21.55 9.48 14.76
C ILE A 311 22.03 10.28 16.01
N ALA A 312 21.64 9.87 17.22
CA ALA A 312 22.00 10.54 18.45
C ALA A 312 23.53 10.48 18.73
N ALA A 313 24.18 9.38 18.39
CA ALA A 313 25.62 9.20 18.55
C ALA A 313 26.47 9.87 17.46
N GLY A 314 25.84 10.43 16.41
CA GLY A 314 26.60 10.92 15.24
C GLY A 314 27.46 9.83 14.61
N ALA A 315 26.96 8.59 14.57
CA ALA A 315 27.73 7.43 14.15
C ALA A 315 28.21 7.55 12.68
N PRO A 316 29.33 6.89 12.31
CA PRO A 316 29.88 6.96 10.95
C PRO A 316 28.92 6.35 9.93
N ALA A 317 29.09 6.74 8.65
CA ALA A 317 28.24 6.38 7.52
C ALA A 317 27.83 4.88 7.44
N PRO A 318 28.71 3.89 7.70
CA PRO A 318 28.31 2.47 7.68
C PRO A 318 27.24 2.12 8.71
N GLY A 319 27.29 2.74 9.90
CA GLY A 319 26.27 2.54 10.94
C GLY A 319 24.88 3.02 10.50
N LEU A 320 24.83 4.19 9.87
CA LEU A 320 23.58 4.72 9.33
C LEU A 320 23.03 3.85 8.19
N VAL A 321 23.89 3.38 7.27
CA VAL A 321 23.48 2.48 6.20
C VAL A 321 22.91 1.17 6.75
N ALA A 322 23.51 0.60 7.78
CA ALA A 322 22.99 -0.60 8.45
C ALA A 322 21.62 -0.33 9.09
N ALA A 323 21.45 0.80 9.79
CA ALA A 323 20.17 1.20 10.38
C ALA A 323 19.08 1.39 9.30
N VAL A 324 19.43 2.01 8.16
CA VAL A 324 18.53 2.14 6.98
C VAL A 324 18.07 0.77 6.49
N ALA A 325 18.98 -0.18 6.35
CA ALA A 325 18.65 -1.55 5.90
C ALA A 325 17.73 -2.26 6.91
N CYS A 326 17.98 -2.11 8.23
CA CYS A 326 17.11 -2.67 9.28
C CYS A 326 15.70 -2.08 9.24
N VAL A 327 15.57 -0.75 9.08
CA VAL A 327 14.27 -0.08 8.94
C VAL A 327 13.55 -0.57 7.69
N ALA A 328 14.24 -0.69 6.56
CA ALA A 328 13.67 -1.21 5.32
C ALA A 328 13.14 -2.65 5.48
N ALA A 329 13.94 -3.53 6.08
CA ALA A 329 13.56 -4.93 6.30
C ALA A 329 12.35 -5.05 7.25
N ALA A 330 12.38 -4.33 8.38
CA ALA A 330 11.29 -4.33 9.35
C ALA A 330 10.00 -3.77 8.74
N MET A 331 10.08 -2.67 7.98
CA MET A 331 8.97 -2.07 7.26
C MET A 331 8.37 -3.04 6.23
N GLY A 332 9.20 -3.72 5.43
CA GLY A 332 8.76 -4.69 4.44
C GLY A 332 8.02 -5.87 5.07
N ALA A 333 8.60 -6.47 6.12
CA ALA A 333 7.97 -7.59 6.84
C ALA A 333 6.66 -7.20 7.52
N SER A 334 6.63 -6.01 8.15
CA SER A 334 5.43 -5.47 8.83
C SER A 334 4.29 -5.20 7.86
N SER A 335 4.59 -4.58 6.69
CA SER A 335 3.57 -4.30 5.68
C SER A 335 2.95 -5.57 5.11
N ALA A 336 3.75 -6.60 4.87
CA ALA A 336 3.27 -7.90 4.41
C ALA A 336 2.30 -8.55 5.40
N CYS A 337 2.64 -8.52 6.70
CA CYS A 337 1.78 -9.02 7.76
C CYS A 337 0.46 -8.26 7.82
N VAL A 338 0.50 -6.93 7.81
CA VAL A 338 -0.71 -6.08 7.84
C VAL A 338 -1.60 -6.34 6.63
N PHE A 339 -1.05 -6.37 5.41
CA PHE A 339 -1.85 -6.62 4.21
C PHE A 339 -2.47 -8.02 4.19
N GLY A 340 -1.75 -9.03 4.67
CA GLY A 340 -2.29 -10.38 4.81
C GLY A 340 -3.44 -10.44 5.81
N LEU A 341 -3.30 -9.80 6.97
CA LEU A 341 -4.35 -9.73 7.99
C LEU A 341 -5.57 -8.92 7.54
N MET A 342 -5.37 -7.82 6.80
CA MET A 342 -6.48 -7.08 6.18
C MET A 342 -7.33 -7.97 5.28
N MET A 343 -6.69 -8.87 4.51
CA MET A 343 -7.40 -9.83 3.66
C MET A 343 -8.11 -10.91 4.48
N GLN A 344 -7.53 -11.35 5.59
CA GLN A 344 -8.14 -12.36 6.48
C GLN A 344 -9.33 -11.80 7.25
N PHE A 345 -9.26 -10.55 7.70
CA PHE A 345 -10.29 -9.89 8.51
C PHE A 345 -11.49 -9.41 7.68
N ALA A 346 -11.42 -9.42 6.36
CA ALA A 346 -12.53 -9.04 5.50
C ALA A 346 -13.63 -10.10 5.49
N ARG A 347 -14.87 -9.71 5.81
CA ARG A 347 -16.05 -10.60 5.80
C ARG A 347 -16.30 -11.16 4.40
N PRO A 348 -16.67 -12.45 4.27
CA PRO A 348 -16.92 -13.09 2.97
C PRO A 348 -17.97 -12.37 2.09
N ARG A 349 -18.94 -11.69 2.72
CA ARG A 349 -20.02 -10.96 2.02
C ARG A 349 -19.67 -9.51 1.68
N TRP A 350 -18.61 -8.93 2.28
CA TRP A 350 -18.27 -7.51 2.22
C TRP A 350 -16.78 -7.29 1.99
N GLN A 351 -16.18 -8.10 1.10
CA GLN A 351 -14.72 -8.15 0.90
C GLN A 351 -14.15 -6.81 0.42
N ALA A 352 -14.81 -6.17 -0.56
CA ALA A 352 -14.38 -4.89 -1.09
C ALA A 352 -14.54 -3.78 -0.05
N PHE A 353 -15.68 -3.75 0.66
CA PHE A 353 -15.96 -2.73 1.65
C PHE A 353 -15.03 -2.83 2.87
N ASP A 354 -14.94 -4.02 3.48
CA ASP A 354 -14.12 -4.22 4.68
C ASP A 354 -12.64 -3.97 4.39
N TYR A 355 -12.14 -4.44 3.24
CA TYR A 355 -10.78 -4.15 2.83
C TYR A 355 -10.58 -2.66 2.53
N GLY A 356 -11.52 -2.01 1.87
CA GLY A 356 -11.51 -0.58 1.59
C GLY A 356 -11.50 0.27 2.85
N LEU A 357 -12.31 -0.09 3.86
CA LEU A 357 -12.35 0.59 5.16
C LEU A 357 -11.01 0.48 5.90
N GLN A 358 -10.47 -0.72 5.98
CA GLN A 358 -9.16 -0.96 6.58
C GLN A 358 -8.05 -0.18 5.85
N ALA A 359 -8.09 -0.16 4.52
CA ALA A 359 -7.11 0.58 3.72
C ALA A 359 -7.23 2.11 3.89
N SER A 360 -8.43 2.66 4.08
CA SER A 360 -8.63 4.08 4.41
C SER A 360 -8.04 4.43 5.78
N LEU A 361 -8.30 3.62 6.80
CA LEU A 361 -7.76 3.81 8.14
C LEU A 361 -6.23 3.72 8.16
N PHE A 362 -5.68 2.74 7.43
CA PHE A 362 -4.24 2.58 7.24
C PHE A 362 -3.62 3.78 6.50
N ALA A 363 -4.28 4.30 5.45
CA ALA A 363 -3.82 5.49 4.75
C ALA A 363 -3.85 6.74 5.64
N ALA A 364 -4.92 6.92 6.43
CA ALA A 364 -5.04 8.04 7.36
C ALA A 364 -3.90 8.05 8.40
N SER A 365 -3.59 6.90 9.02
CA SER A 365 -2.50 6.80 10.00
C SER A 365 -1.13 7.09 9.35
N ARG A 366 -0.92 6.65 8.14
CA ARG A 366 0.30 6.90 7.35
C ARG A 366 0.44 8.35 6.86
N MET A 367 -0.61 9.12 6.83
CA MET A 367 -0.56 10.56 6.54
C MET A 367 -0.38 11.39 7.81
N LEU A 368 -1.08 11.05 8.87
CA LEU A 368 -1.08 11.83 10.12
C LEU A 368 0.22 11.69 10.91
N VAL A 369 0.77 10.47 11.01
CA VAL A 369 1.99 10.25 11.83
C VAL A 369 3.22 10.93 11.25
N PRO A 370 3.53 10.86 9.93
CA PRO A 370 4.62 11.63 9.36
C PRO A 370 4.44 13.14 9.50
N LEU A 371 3.20 13.66 9.44
CA LEU A 371 2.93 15.08 9.67
C LEU A 371 3.32 15.48 11.12
N ALA A 372 2.88 14.70 12.11
CA ALA A 372 3.24 14.91 13.50
C ALA A 372 4.76 14.76 13.74
N ALA A 373 5.39 13.78 13.07
CA ALA A 373 6.84 13.58 13.14
C ALA A 373 7.61 14.77 12.55
N GLY A 374 7.10 15.40 11.47
CA GLY A 374 7.69 16.62 10.90
C GLY A 374 7.68 17.78 11.88
N VAL A 375 6.53 18.02 12.52
CA VAL A 375 6.44 19.04 13.60
C VAL A 375 7.41 18.76 14.75
N ALA A 376 7.52 17.48 15.14
CA ALA A 376 8.48 17.09 16.18
C ALA A 376 9.94 17.27 15.73
N LEU A 377 10.25 16.96 14.45
CA LEU A 377 11.58 17.16 13.87
C LEU A 377 12.00 18.62 13.96
N ASP A 378 11.11 19.54 13.61
CA ASP A 378 11.38 20.99 13.63
C ASP A 378 11.47 21.55 15.07
N ALA A 379 10.68 21.00 15.99
CA ALA A 379 10.60 21.51 17.36
C ALA A 379 11.72 20.97 18.28
N VAL A 380 12.05 19.68 18.17
CA VAL A 380 12.93 18.98 19.14
C VAL A 380 14.10 18.23 18.48
N GLY A 381 14.22 18.28 17.16
CA GLY A 381 15.30 17.67 16.39
C GLY A 381 15.12 16.18 16.09
N ALA A 382 16.03 15.65 15.27
CA ALA A 382 15.92 14.31 14.69
C ALA A 382 15.99 13.18 15.73
N ALA A 383 16.91 13.24 16.68
CA ALA A 383 17.08 12.20 17.71
C ALA A 383 15.86 12.09 18.62
N ALA A 384 15.29 13.22 19.06
CA ALA A 384 14.10 13.24 19.89
C ALA A 384 12.84 12.78 19.13
N MET A 385 12.66 13.20 17.87
CA MET A 385 11.60 12.72 16.99
C MET A 385 11.68 11.19 16.85
N LEU A 386 12.84 10.62 16.51
CA LEU A 386 13.02 9.18 16.35
C LEU A 386 12.79 8.41 17.65
N THR A 387 13.21 8.97 18.79
CA THR A 387 12.93 8.41 20.12
C THR A 387 11.42 8.39 20.38
N GLY A 388 10.71 9.47 20.08
CA GLY A 388 9.24 9.52 20.17
C GLY A 388 8.54 8.48 19.29
N LEU A 389 8.99 8.31 18.05
CA LEU A 389 8.48 7.25 17.14
C LEU A 389 8.78 5.85 17.69
N THR A 390 9.96 5.65 18.31
CA THR A 390 10.34 4.37 18.93
C THR A 390 9.43 4.05 20.12
N VAL A 391 9.17 5.02 20.99
CA VAL A 391 8.26 4.85 22.15
C VAL A 391 6.84 4.53 21.67
N ALA A 392 6.34 5.26 20.69
CA ALA A 392 5.02 5.00 20.11
C ALA A 392 4.93 3.59 19.46
N ALA A 393 5.98 3.17 18.77
CA ALA A 393 6.06 1.81 18.22
C ALA A 393 6.14 0.75 19.33
N ALA A 394 6.81 1.02 20.45
CA ALA A 394 6.88 0.13 21.59
C ALA A 394 5.50 -0.05 22.27
N LEU A 395 4.70 1.01 22.36
CA LEU A 395 3.31 0.92 22.82
C LEU A 395 2.45 0.06 21.89
N ALA A 396 2.62 0.25 20.58
CA ALA A 396 1.96 -0.59 19.59
C ALA A 396 2.40 -2.06 19.66
N TRP A 397 3.67 -2.32 19.96
CA TRP A 397 4.20 -3.66 20.19
C TRP A 397 3.58 -4.33 21.42
N VAL A 398 3.53 -3.62 22.55
CA VAL A 398 2.87 -4.12 23.78
C VAL A 398 1.39 -4.44 23.48
N TRP A 399 0.72 -3.58 22.72
CA TRP A 399 -0.65 -3.84 22.29
C TRP A 399 -0.77 -5.10 21.41
N ALA A 400 0.13 -5.28 20.45
CA ALA A 400 0.18 -6.47 19.60
C ALA A 400 0.42 -7.76 20.41
N LEU A 401 1.27 -7.71 21.44
CA LEU A 401 1.49 -8.83 22.37
C LEU A 401 0.22 -9.21 23.12
N ARG A 402 -0.53 -8.25 23.65
CA ARG A 402 -1.82 -8.48 24.33
C ARG A 402 -2.84 -9.09 23.39
N CYS A 403 -2.99 -8.52 22.20
CA CYS A 403 -3.88 -9.05 21.16
C CYS A 403 -3.53 -10.49 20.77
N ALA A 404 -2.24 -10.81 20.63
CA ALA A 404 -1.78 -12.16 20.33
C ALA A 404 -2.12 -13.17 21.45
N GLY A 405 -2.14 -12.73 22.71
CA GLY A 405 -2.51 -13.54 23.88
C GLY A 405 -3.97 -14.01 23.85
N ASP A 406 -4.88 -13.13 23.45
CA ASP A 406 -6.33 -13.34 23.53
C ASP A 406 -6.94 -14.23 22.42
N GLY A 407 -6.14 -14.81 21.56
CA GLY A 407 -6.59 -15.80 20.57
C GLY A 407 -7.41 -15.27 19.39
N TRP A 408 -7.65 -13.93 19.27
CA TRP A 408 -8.43 -13.37 18.16
C TRP A 408 -7.80 -13.64 16.78
N ALA A 409 -6.47 -13.74 16.74
CA ALA A 409 -5.73 -14.08 15.52
C ALA A 409 -5.93 -15.53 15.06
N SER A 410 -6.44 -16.42 15.92
CA SER A 410 -6.79 -17.80 15.57
C SER A 410 -8.24 -17.93 15.10
N ALA A 411 -9.11 -16.99 15.42
CA ALA A 411 -10.50 -16.95 14.94
C ALA A 411 -10.61 -16.48 13.46
N THR A 412 -9.49 -16.00 12.87
CA THR A 412 -9.39 -15.54 11.49
C THR A 412 -8.61 -16.49 10.59
N ALA A 413 -8.16 -17.64 11.11
CA ALA A 413 -7.41 -18.66 10.36
C ALA A 413 -8.32 -19.69 9.69
#